data_6959243804ec1d46c9c198db6e17f27c
#
_entry.id   6959243804ec1d46c9c198db6e17f27c
#
_cell.length_a   1.000
_cell.length_b   1.000
_cell.length_c   1.000
_cell.angle_alpha   90.00
_cell.angle_beta   90.00
_cell.angle_gamma   90.00
#
_symmetry.space_group_name_H-M   'P 1'
#
loop_
_entity.id
_entity.type
_entity.pdbx_description
1 polymer ?
#
loop_
_entity_poly.entity_id
_entity_poly.type
_entity_poly.pdbx_seq_one_letter_code
_entity_poly.pdbx_strand_id
1 'polypeptide(L)'
;MTVTDQDYWRAYPDTYGERVSHGQWIAYAWLQYTSEIITPLIERGGARIILNAPPRIGKSQLISKWLPLWALERNPAWRVMLATYAESLSRDFGRQCRDVAMNEPLCGVQLRPDKDAAGQWLTPEGGGMVSVGAGGPLGGRGFDLGVIDDCYKNWEDSHSLTNRQKVRDWFNSTFYTRAEPGASIVVAMTRWDADDLCGWLIEEHQDDWTVISLPALAEEGDPMGRAPGESLCPERYSREDYERMSRAVGEEVWAALYTERPLTSSAGRVFRHFDQARNIDSSLEIRPDLPVDMAWDFNLNPGMHCVVGQHVPMTDTFTAVHELHGSRWDVEDTMNVFVERFESMGIIKTQPIHVYGDPSGNTGSMVTSESCYQRIFRELQAHGFDYRRRVPKAAPNVKASLDAFNDALKITKDRTHYLVHPRCERLVEDFKKLKLDENGQIDKSEASLSHASDAERYRVQMIRPIKVESKTKPGKIGFVKIRR
;
A
#
# COMPACT_ATOMS: atom_id res chain seq x y z
N MET A 1 -35.51 -20.04 17.39
CA MET A 1 -36.75 -19.30 17.28
C MET A 1 -37.23 -19.37 15.84
N THR A 2 -38.45 -19.85 15.60
CA THR A 2 -39.08 -19.78 14.27
C THR A 2 -39.46 -18.32 14.05
N VAL A 3 -38.74 -17.65 13.11
CA VAL A 3 -39.07 -16.28 12.68
C VAL A 3 -40.46 -16.32 12.05
N THR A 4 -41.42 -15.62 12.63
CA THR A 4 -42.75 -15.42 12.01
C THR A 4 -42.58 -14.38 10.88
N ASP A 5 -43.43 -14.42 9.84
CA ASP A 5 -43.42 -13.44 8.75
C ASP A 5 -43.52 -11.96 9.24
N GLN A 6 -44.04 -11.74 10.45
CA GLN A 6 -44.14 -10.42 11.05
C GLN A 6 -42.84 -9.87 11.61
N ASP A 7 -41.82 -10.72 11.87
CA ASP A 7 -40.53 -10.31 12.47
C ASP A 7 -39.34 -10.48 11.53
N TYR A 8 -39.54 -10.84 10.27
CA TYR A 8 -38.51 -11.04 9.29
C TYR A 8 -37.57 -9.81 9.12
N TRP A 9 -38.12 -8.61 9.28
CA TRP A 9 -37.35 -7.37 9.21
C TRP A 9 -36.30 -7.22 10.33
N ARG A 10 -36.41 -7.98 11.41
CA ARG A 10 -35.39 -8.05 12.46
C ARG A 10 -34.25 -9.00 12.17
N ALA A 11 -34.33 -9.78 11.09
CA ALA A 11 -33.33 -10.79 10.78
C ALA A 11 -31.98 -10.18 10.39
N TYR A 12 -31.99 -9.04 9.71
CA TYR A 12 -30.80 -8.39 9.16
C TYR A 12 -30.71 -6.91 9.53
N PRO A 13 -29.51 -6.32 9.68
CA PRO A 13 -29.36 -4.91 10.05
C PRO A 13 -29.89 -3.92 9.02
N ASP A 14 -29.92 -4.29 7.74
CA ASP A 14 -30.47 -3.47 6.65
C ASP A 14 -32.00 -3.38 6.72
N THR A 15 -32.71 -4.51 6.78
CA THR A 15 -34.17 -4.54 6.89
C THR A 15 -34.63 -3.97 8.22
N TYR A 16 -33.89 -4.20 9.29
CA TYR A 16 -34.09 -3.56 10.58
C TYR A 16 -34.02 -2.04 10.48
N GLY A 17 -32.94 -1.52 9.87
CA GLY A 17 -32.76 -0.07 9.73
C GLY A 17 -33.85 0.59 8.88
N GLU A 18 -34.24 -0.03 7.78
CA GLU A 18 -35.32 0.47 6.92
C GLU A 18 -36.66 0.52 7.68
N ARG A 19 -36.97 -0.53 8.42
CA ARG A 19 -38.23 -0.61 9.20
C ARG A 19 -38.26 0.37 10.35
N VAL A 20 -37.19 0.44 11.15
CA VAL A 20 -37.08 1.33 12.32
C VAL A 20 -37.02 2.80 11.90
N SER A 21 -36.49 3.12 10.75
CA SER A 21 -36.48 4.48 10.20
C SER A 21 -37.78 4.86 9.48
N HIS A 22 -38.79 3.99 9.46
CA HIS A 22 -40.05 4.18 8.71
C HIS A 22 -39.80 4.44 7.21
N GLY A 23 -38.78 3.80 6.61
CA GLY A 23 -38.41 3.97 5.22
C GLY A 23 -37.65 5.28 4.91
N GLN A 24 -37.25 6.08 5.91
CA GLN A 24 -36.43 7.26 5.71
C GLN A 24 -34.99 6.88 5.30
N TRP A 25 -34.50 5.76 5.77
CA TRP A 25 -33.28 5.14 5.28
C TRP A 25 -33.66 3.93 4.42
N ILE A 26 -33.06 3.83 3.26
CA ILE A 26 -33.36 2.81 2.24
C ILE A 26 -32.21 1.81 2.21
N ALA A 27 -32.53 0.53 2.33
CA ALA A 27 -31.60 -0.57 2.15
C ALA A 27 -31.40 -0.90 0.66
N TYR A 28 -30.45 -0.25 0.02
CA TYR A 28 -30.09 -0.54 -1.38
C TYR A 28 -29.59 -1.99 -1.53
N ALA A 29 -29.69 -2.54 -2.73
CA ALA A 29 -29.34 -3.95 -3.01
C ALA A 29 -27.96 -4.38 -2.49
N TRP A 30 -26.95 -3.52 -2.60
CA TRP A 30 -25.61 -3.81 -2.09
C TRP A 30 -25.53 -3.84 -0.55
N LEU A 31 -26.36 -3.08 0.15
CA LEU A 31 -26.47 -3.10 1.62
C LEU A 31 -27.16 -4.38 2.09
N GLN A 32 -28.17 -4.83 1.37
CA GLN A 32 -28.84 -6.12 1.60
C GLN A 32 -27.85 -7.27 1.41
N TYR A 33 -27.14 -7.30 0.27
CA TYR A 33 -26.08 -8.28 0.01
C TYR A 33 -25.02 -8.31 1.11
N THR A 34 -24.57 -7.14 1.57
CA THR A 34 -23.59 -7.04 2.66
C THR A 34 -24.17 -7.61 3.96
N SER A 35 -25.42 -7.26 4.32
CA SER A 35 -26.09 -7.74 5.52
C SER A 35 -26.29 -9.25 5.53
N GLU A 36 -26.65 -9.85 4.40
CA GLU A 36 -26.79 -11.30 4.25
C GLU A 36 -25.47 -12.05 4.53
N ILE A 37 -24.34 -11.46 4.19
CA ILE A 37 -23.02 -12.05 4.46
C ILE A 37 -22.59 -11.84 5.91
N ILE A 38 -22.66 -10.60 6.42
CA ILE A 38 -22.09 -10.28 7.74
C ILE A 38 -22.93 -10.81 8.91
N THR A 39 -24.23 -10.87 8.76
CA THR A 39 -25.15 -11.29 9.83
C THR A 39 -24.84 -12.69 10.38
N PRO A 40 -24.83 -13.76 9.56
CA PRO A 40 -24.56 -15.11 10.06
C PRO A 40 -23.14 -15.27 10.61
N LEU A 41 -22.18 -14.48 10.13
CA LEU A 41 -20.81 -14.47 10.64
C LEU A 41 -20.76 -13.88 12.05
N ILE A 42 -21.43 -12.73 12.26
CA ILE A 42 -21.48 -12.05 13.56
C ILE A 42 -22.27 -12.89 14.59
N GLU A 43 -23.38 -13.49 14.20
CA GLU A 43 -24.17 -14.36 15.07
C GLU A 43 -23.41 -15.62 15.52
N ARG A 44 -22.54 -16.15 14.67
CA ARG A 44 -21.66 -17.28 15.02
C ARG A 44 -20.61 -16.87 16.05
N GLY A 45 -20.23 -15.60 16.08
CA GLY A 45 -19.15 -15.05 16.89
C GLY A 45 -17.76 -15.25 16.29
N GLY A 46 -16.82 -14.44 16.73
CA GLY A 46 -15.43 -14.51 16.30
C GLY A 46 -15.16 -14.00 14.88
N ALA A 47 -16.14 -13.36 14.23
CA ALA A 47 -16.00 -12.89 12.86
C ALA A 47 -14.93 -11.79 12.72
N ARG A 48 -14.21 -11.84 11.61
CA ARG A 48 -13.27 -10.83 11.15
C ARG A 48 -13.70 -10.41 9.76
N ILE A 49 -14.22 -9.20 9.62
CA ILE A 49 -14.86 -8.73 8.39
C ILE A 49 -14.24 -7.42 7.94
N ILE A 50 -13.85 -7.36 6.67
CA ILE A 50 -13.45 -6.14 5.97
C ILE A 50 -14.54 -5.82 4.95
N LEU A 51 -15.07 -4.60 5.01
CA LEU A 51 -16.02 -4.07 4.04
C LEU A 51 -15.43 -2.85 3.34
N ASN A 52 -15.10 -3.00 2.06
CA ASN A 52 -14.66 -1.91 1.22
C ASN A 52 -15.74 -1.57 0.19
N ALA A 53 -16.15 -0.31 0.15
CA ALA A 53 -17.16 0.18 -0.78
C ALA A 53 -17.01 1.70 -0.99
N PRO A 54 -17.43 2.24 -2.14
CA PRO A 54 -17.32 3.65 -2.48
C PRO A 54 -17.92 4.60 -1.45
N PRO A 55 -17.49 5.86 -1.44
CA PRO A 55 -18.04 6.85 -0.52
C PRO A 55 -19.49 7.21 -0.86
N ARG A 56 -20.25 7.68 0.15
CA ARG A 56 -21.58 8.28 0.03
C ARG A 56 -22.72 7.38 -0.50
N ILE A 57 -22.59 6.07 -0.38
CA ILE A 57 -23.63 5.12 -0.79
C ILE A 57 -24.31 4.42 0.41
N GLY A 58 -24.08 4.88 1.66
CA GLY A 58 -24.79 4.38 2.85
C GLY A 58 -23.99 3.46 3.76
N LYS A 59 -22.71 3.15 3.45
CA LYS A 59 -21.83 2.26 4.23
C LYS A 59 -21.86 2.55 5.73
N SER A 60 -21.52 3.78 6.14
CA SER A 60 -21.45 4.17 7.55
C SER A 60 -22.83 4.13 8.24
N GLN A 61 -23.93 4.38 7.53
CA GLN A 61 -25.26 4.24 8.12
C GLN A 61 -25.56 2.79 8.45
N LEU A 62 -25.23 1.84 7.57
CA LEU A 62 -25.40 0.42 7.87
C LEU A 62 -24.51 0.00 9.03
N ILE A 63 -23.21 0.28 8.94
CA ILE A 63 -22.20 -0.33 9.82
C ILE A 63 -22.09 0.39 11.17
N SER A 64 -22.23 1.72 11.21
CA SER A 64 -22.01 2.52 12.43
C SER A 64 -23.30 2.89 13.16
N LYS A 65 -24.47 2.66 12.53
CA LYS A 65 -25.78 2.96 13.13
C LYS A 65 -26.67 1.71 13.23
N TRP A 66 -27.02 1.11 12.10
CA TRP A 66 -28.02 0.05 12.09
C TRP A 66 -27.47 -1.29 12.59
N LEU A 67 -26.25 -1.65 12.25
CA LEU A 67 -25.60 -2.86 12.77
C LEU A 67 -25.44 -2.85 14.30
N PRO A 68 -24.95 -1.77 14.95
CA PRO A 68 -24.94 -1.67 16.42
C PRO A 68 -26.30 -1.82 17.08
N LEU A 69 -27.32 -1.13 16.56
CA LEU A 69 -28.70 -1.23 17.12
C LEU A 69 -29.28 -2.61 16.95
N TRP A 70 -29.14 -3.20 15.76
CA TRP A 70 -29.57 -4.56 15.48
C TRP A 70 -28.90 -5.58 16.41
N ALA A 71 -27.59 -5.46 16.62
CA ALA A 71 -26.80 -6.34 17.48
C ALA A 71 -27.26 -6.25 18.94
N LEU A 72 -27.52 -5.03 19.44
CA LEU A 72 -27.99 -4.79 20.80
C LEU A 72 -29.45 -5.20 21.01
N GLU A 73 -30.28 -5.14 19.98
CA GLU A 73 -31.66 -5.67 20.09
C GLU A 73 -31.67 -7.20 20.19
N ARG A 74 -30.73 -7.87 19.49
CA ARG A 74 -30.59 -9.33 19.55
C ARG A 74 -29.92 -9.81 20.84
N ASN A 75 -28.93 -9.06 21.31
CA ASN A 75 -28.22 -9.34 22.56
C ASN A 75 -27.94 -8.04 23.35
N PRO A 76 -28.86 -7.63 24.23
CA PRO A 76 -28.69 -6.40 25.00
C PRO A 76 -27.51 -6.39 25.97
N ALA A 77 -26.90 -7.55 26.26
CA ALA A 77 -25.70 -7.65 27.09
C ALA A 77 -24.38 -7.38 26.29
N TRP A 78 -24.44 -7.32 24.95
CA TRP A 78 -23.26 -7.06 24.15
C TRP A 78 -22.77 -5.63 24.33
N ARG A 79 -21.44 -5.48 24.31
CA ARG A 79 -20.75 -4.20 24.32
C ARG A 79 -20.29 -3.91 22.91
N VAL A 80 -20.85 -2.89 22.30
CA VAL A 80 -20.45 -2.43 20.97
C VAL A 80 -19.46 -1.29 21.10
N MET A 81 -18.33 -1.41 20.44
CA MET A 81 -17.31 -0.37 20.34
C MET A 81 -17.26 0.15 18.92
N LEU A 82 -17.52 1.45 18.74
CA LEU A 82 -17.40 2.14 17.45
C LEU A 82 -16.19 3.07 17.46
N ALA A 83 -15.28 2.87 16.51
CA ALA A 83 -14.14 3.75 16.25
C ALA A 83 -14.23 4.37 14.86
N THR A 84 -13.97 5.67 14.75
CA THR A 84 -13.81 6.40 13.49
C THR A 84 -12.56 7.26 13.55
N TYR A 85 -12.10 7.86 12.44
CA TYR A 85 -10.91 8.72 12.44
C TYR A 85 -10.97 9.87 13.47
N ALA A 86 -12.17 10.32 13.84
CA ALA A 86 -12.38 11.38 14.84
C ALA A 86 -13.41 10.95 15.88
N GLU A 87 -13.10 11.14 17.16
CA GLU A 87 -14.03 10.85 18.27
C GLU A 87 -15.36 11.62 18.14
N SER A 88 -15.36 12.83 17.59
CA SER A 88 -16.58 13.59 17.34
C SER A 88 -17.53 12.86 16.40
N LEU A 89 -17.01 12.25 15.33
CA LEU A 89 -17.82 11.51 14.37
C LEU A 89 -18.39 10.22 14.98
N SER A 90 -17.59 9.46 15.71
CA SER A 90 -18.08 8.25 16.39
C SER A 90 -19.13 8.60 17.45
N ARG A 91 -18.95 9.72 18.18
CA ARG A 91 -19.96 10.23 19.14
C ARG A 91 -21.25 10.68 18.45
N ASP A 92 -21.17 11.23 17.23
CA ASP A 92 -22.36 11.59 16.46
C ASP A 92 -23.17 10.34 16.08
N PHE A 93 -22.51 9.25 15.66
CA PHE A 93 -23.19 7.96 15.46
C PHE A 93 -23.73 7.38 16.77
N GLY A 94 -22.96 7.43 17.86
CA GLY A 94 -23.39 7.00 19.19
C GLY A 94 -24.64 7.73 19.65
N ARG A 95 -24.72 9.07 19.40
CA ARG A 95 -25.92 9.89 19.66
C ARG A 95 -27.08 9.46 18.78
N GLN A 96 -26.88 9.26 17.48
CA GLN A 96 -27.93 8.79 16.57
C GLN A 96 -28.50 7.44 17.01
N CYS A 97 -27.67 6.49 17.39
CA CYS A 97 -28.12 5.19 17.92
C CYS A 97 -28.91 5.37 19.21
N ARG A 98 -28.42 6.16 20.16
CA ARG A 98 -29.12 6.46 21.41
C ARG A 98 -30.48 7.10 21.16
N ASP A 99 -30.53 8.10 20.28
CA ASP A 99 -31.77 8.84 19.98
C ASP A 99 -32.83 7.93 19.32
N VAL A 100 -32.40 6.98 18.46
CA VAL A 100 -33.26 5.93 17.92
C VAL A 100 -33.78 5.03 19.04
N ALA A 101 -32.90 4.53 19.91
CA ALA A 101 -33.30 3.67 21.04
C ALA A 101 -34.26 4.36 22.02
N MET A 102 -34.15 5.70 22.18
CA MET A 102 -35.04 6.48 23.06
C MET A 102 -36.39 6.81 22.45
N ASN A 103 -36.44 7.08 21.15
CA ASN A 103 -37.58 7.75 20.52
C ASN A 103 -38.33 6.87 19.52
N GLU A 104 -37.72 5.77 19.03
CA GLU A 104 -38.38 4.93 18.02
C GLU A 104 -39.03 3.70 18.65
N PRO A 105 -40.36 3.63 18.63
CA PRO A 105 -41.11 2.53 19.27
C PRO A 105 -40.83 1.14 18.68
N LEU A 106 -40.34 1.09 17.42
CA LEU A 106 -39.99 -0.16 16.76
C LEU A 106 -38.59 -0.67 17.17
N CYS A 107 -37.76 0.16 17.79
CA CYS A 107 -36.47 -0.21 18.32
C CYS A 107 -36.66 -0.87 19.70
N GLY A 108 -36.25 -2.13 19.81
CA GLY A 108 -36.37 -2.89 21.06
C GLY A 108 -35.26 -2.61 22.09
N VAL A 109 -34.25 -1.82 21.74
CA VAL A 109 -33.12 -1.51 22.62
C VAL A 109 -33.55 -0.58 23.74
N GLN A 110 -33.38 -1.02 25.00
CA GLN A 110 -33.64 -0.22 26.18
C GLN A 110 -32.39 0.44 26.71
N LEU A 111 -32.51 1.67 27.24
CA LEU A 111 -31.39 2.42 27.82
C LEU A 111 -31.49 2.51 29.34
N ARG A 112 -30.32 2.46 29.99
CA ARG A 112 -30.20 2.78 31.41
C ARG A 112 -30.25 4.30 31.62
N PRO A 113 -31.15 4.81 32.52
CA PRO A 113 -31.25 6.26 32.73
C PRO A 113 -30.05 6.92 33.35
N ASP A 114 -29.15 6.17 34.02
CA ASP A 114 -27.98 6.67 34.69
C ASP A 114 -26.73 6.76 33.78
N LYS A 115 -26.79 6.18 32.57
CA LYS A 115 -25.69 6.18 31.58
C LYS A 115 -26.23 6.23 30.15
N ASP A 116 -26.56 7.43 29.72
CA ASP A 116 -27.17 7.71 28.43
C ASP A 116 -26.44 8.84 27.64
N ALA A 117 -25.14 9.07 27.93
CA ALA A 117 -24.36 10.10 27.23
C ALA A 117 -24.05 9.71 25.77
N ALA A 118 -23.96 10.68 24.88
CA ALA A 118 -23.71 10.49 23.45
C ALA A 118 -22.45 9.64 23.11
N GLY A 119 -21.43 9.71 23.95
CA GLY A 119 -20.19 8.94 23.76
C GLY A 119 -20.19 7.57 24.42
N GLN A 120 -21.13 7.34 25.35
CA GLN A 120 -21.29 6.06 26.03
C GLN A 120 -22.69 5.95 26.64
N TRP A 121 -23.42 4.92 26.28
CA TRP A 121 -24.69 4.58 26.89
C TRP A 121 -24.79 3.06 27.09
N LEU A 122 -25.58 2.66 28.07
CA LEU A 122 -25.70 1.27 28.46
C LEU A 122 -27.16 0.80 28.38
N THR A 123 -27.32 -0.52 28.21
CA THR A 123 -28.59 -1.24 28.38
C THR A 123 -28.75 -1.68 29.83
N PRO A 124 -29.99 -2.04 30.27
CA PRO A 124 -30.23 -2.62 31.59
C PRO A 124 -29.43 -3.91 31.85
N GLU A 125 -29.14 -4.69 30.80
CA GLU A 125 -28.38 -5.95 30.86
C GLU A 125 -26.88 -5.74 30.97
N GLY A 126 -26.41 -4.47 30.92
CA GLY A 126 -25.01 -4.10 31.09
C GLY A 126 -24.17 -4.05 29.79
N GLY A 127 -24.80 -4.34 28.65
CA GLY A 127 -24.24 -4.04 27.34
C GLY A 127 -24.34 -2.56 26.99
N GLY A 128 -24.30 -2.24 25.72
CA GLY A 128 -24.41 -0.86 25.21
C GLY A 128 -23.37 -0.47 24.21
N MET A 129 -23.21 0.83 23.98
CA MET A 129 -22.32 1.35 22.95
C MET A 129 -21.31 2.35 23.52
N VAL A 130 -20.06 2.24 23.05
CA VAL A 130 -18.97 3.17 23.35
C VAL A 130 -18.39 3.69 22.04
N SER A 131 -18.26 5.02 21.93
CA SER A 131 -17.75 5.72 20.76
C SER A 131 -16.36 6.29 21.05
N VAL A 132 -15.38 6.00 20.20
CA VAL A 132 -13.98 6.40 20.37
C VAL A 132 -13.39 6.92 19.05
N GLY A 133 -12.26 7.64 19.13
CA GLY A 133 -11.45 7.97 17.95
C GLY A 133 -10.40 6.90 17.69
N ALA A 134 -10.12 6.58 16.44
CA ALA A 134 -8.97 5.76 16.07
C ALA A 134 -7.67 6.43 16.55
N GLY A 135 -6.80 5.66 17.20
CA GLY A 135 -5.62 6.19 17.88
C GLY A 135 -5.89 6.69 19.31
N GLY A 136 -7.16 6.77 19.74
CA GLY A 136 -7.54 7.22 21.09
C GLY A 136 -7.53 6.09 22.14
N PRO A 137 -7.55 6.45 23.45
CA PRO A 137 -7.56 5.49 24.55
C PRO A 137 -8.94 4.81 24.68
N LEU A 138 -8.96 3.50 24.93
CA LEU A 138 -10.19 2.73 25.11
C LEU A 138 -10.59 2.52 26.58
N GLY A 139 -9.86 3.07 27.52
CA GLY A 139 -10.20 3.08 28.95
C GLY A 139 -10.41 1.70 29.59
N GLY A 140 -9.71 0.68 29.15
CA GLY A 140 -9.76 -0.67 29.74
C GLY A 140 -11.06 -1.45 29.46
N ARG A 141 -11.95 -0.98 28.56
CA ARG A 141 -13.23 -1.63 28.24
C ARG A 141 -13.06 -2.68 27.16
N GLY A 142 -13.65 -3.87 27.37
CA GLY A 142 -13.78 -4.90 26.37
C GLY A 142 -15.00 -4.68 25.46
N PHE A 143 -15.06 -5.40 24.32
CA PHE A 143 -16.20 -5.40 23.42
C PHE A 143 -16.51 -6.80 22.90
N ASP A 144 -17.78 -7.02 22.55
CA ASP A 144 -18.31 -8.22 21.91
C ASP A 144 -18.49 -7.99 20.40
N LEU A 145 -18.75 -6.74 19.99
CA LEU A 145 -18.73 -6.28 18.60
C LEU A 145 -17.89 -5.01 18.48
N GLY A 146 -16.76 -5.10 17.78
CA GLY A 146 -15.90 -3.97 17.46
C GLY A 146 -16.14 -3.50 16.02
N VAL A 147 -16.39 -2.21 15.84
CA VAL A 147 -16.61 -1.57 14.55
C VAL A 147 -15.57 -0.47 14.35
N ILE A 148 -14.84 -0.53 13.25
CA ILE A 148 -13.96 0.55 12.77
C ILE A 148 -14.55 1.04 11.46
N ASP A 149 -14.97 2.32 11.42
CA ASP A 149 -15.53 2.95 10.22
C ASP A 149 -14.69 4.16 9.84
N ASP A 150 -14.04 4.09 8.67
CA ASP A 150 -13.15 5.11 8.13
C ASP A 150 -12.14 5.63 9.16
N CYS A 151 -11.02 4.91 9.36
CA CYS A 151 -9.99 5.24 10.37
C CYS A 151 -9.00 6.32 9.91
N TYR A 152 -9.06 6.79 8.68
CA TYR A 152 -8.27 7.91 8.15
C TYR A 152 -9.17 9.10 7.81
N LYS A 153 -8.66 10.32 8.07
CA LYS A 153 -9.42 11.55 7.87
C LYS A 153 -9.58 11.92 6.41
N ASN A 154 -8.52 11.77 5.62
CA ASN A 154 -8.43 12.20 4.24
C ASN A 154 -7.27 11.49 3.51
N TRP A 155 -7.07 11.83 2.24
CA TRP A 155 -6.01 11.34 1.37
C TRP A 155 -4.61 11.51 1.98
N GLU A 156 -4.29 12.71 2.45
CA GLU A 156 -2.99 13.04 3.02
C GLU A 156 -2.68 12.21 4.29
N ASP A 157 -3.68 12.04 5.15
CA ASP A 157 -3.56 11.26 6.38
C ASP A 157 -3.29 9.77 6.09
N SER A 158 -4.01 9.20 5.13
CA SER A 158 -3.86 7.78 4.73
C SER A 158 -2.55 7.49 4.00
N HIS A 159 -1.96 8.48 3.31
CA HIS A 159 -0.69 8.35 2.60
C HIS A 159 0.52 8.63 3.50
N SER A 160 0.32 9.11 4.72
CA SER A 160 1.37 9.29 5.72
C SER A 160 1.79 7.95 6.32
N LEU A 161 3.05 7.53 6.09
CA LEU A 161 3.62 6.31 6.68
C LEU A 161 3.47 6.31 8.21
N THR A 162 3.78 7.44 8.84
CA THR A 162 3.68 7.61 10.30
C THR A 162 2.24 7.41 10.80
N ASN A 163 1.24 7.94 10.08
CA ASN A 163 -0.15 7.79 10.49
C ASN A 163 -0.65 6.38 10.24
N ARG A 164 -0.26 5.72 9.14
CA ARG A 164 -0.58 4.31 8.92
C ARG A 164 0.00 3.43 10.02
N GLN A 165 1.28 3.65 10.38
CA GLN A 165 1.89 2.90 11.49
C GLN A 165 1.19 3.15 12.81
N LYS A 166 0.83 4.38 13.15
CA LYS A 166 0.04 4.71 14.36
C LYS A 166 -1.31 3.99 14.40
N VAL A 167 -2.01 3.92 13.26
CA VAL A 167 -3.29 3.21 13.18
C VAL A 167 -3.10 1.70 13.37
N ARG A 168 -2.07 1.09 12.78
CA ARG A 168 -1.73 -0.32 12.96
C ARG A 168 -1.36 -0.63 14.41
N ASP A 169 -0.47 0.18 15.00
CA ASP A 169 -0.05 0.03 16.40
C ASP A 169 -1.25 0.15 17.35
N TRP A 170 -2.13 1.11 17.11
CA TRP A 170 -3.36 1.27 17.87
C TRP A 170 -4.30 0.07 17.68
N PHE A 171 -4.47 -0.40 16.44
CA PHE A 171 -5.26 -1.60 16.16
C PHE A 171 -4.74 -2.80 16.94
N ASN A 172 -3.44 -3.11 16.84
CA ASN A 172 -2.83 -4.26 17.48
C ASN A 172 -2.78 -4.14 19.02
N SER A 173 -2.27 -3.01 19.52
CA SER A 173 -1.97 -2.86 20.95
C SER A 173 -3.18 -2.42 21.79
N THR A 174 -4.15 -1.76 21.15
CA THR A 174 -5.23 -1.10 21.87
C THR A 174 -6.61 -1.66 21.51
N PHE A 175 -6.97 -1.70 20.21
CA PHE A 175 -8.30 -2.14 19.79
C PHE A 175 -8.44 -3.66 19.86
N TYR A 176 -7.59 -4.41 19.19
CA TYR A 176 -7.67 -5.86 19.10
C TYR A 176 -7.57 -6.54 20.48
N THR A 177 -6.73 -6.00 21.37
CA THR A 177 -6.56 -6.51 22.73
C THR A 177 -7.80 -6.31 23.64
N ARG A 178 -8.83 -5.59 23.19
CA ARG A 178 -10.09 -5.38 23.89
C ARG A 178 -11.21 -6.29 23.39
N ALA A 179 -10.96 -7.07 22.35
CA ALA A 179 -11.93 -8.07 21.90
C ALA A 179 -12.08 -9.15 22.97
N GLU A 180 -13.31 -9.37 23.41
CA GLU A 180 -13.63 -10.48 24.32
C GLU A 180 -13.58 -11.83 23.56
N PRO A 181 -13.45 -12.95 24.26
CA PRO A 181 -13.52 -14.25 23.61
C PRO A 181 -14.80 -14.42 22.78
N GLY A 182 -14.65 -14.68 21.48
CA GLY A 182 -15.77 -14.77 20.55
C GLY A 182 -16.25 -13.42 19.99
N ALA A 183 -15.62 -12.32 20.32
CA ALA A 183 -15.96 -11.00 19.77
C ALA A 183 -15.74 -10.94 18.27
N SER A 184 -16.68 -10.30 17.58
CA SER A 184 -16.58 -10.00 16.14
C SER A 184 -16.00 -8.62 15.89
N ILE A 185 -15.20 -8.47 14.80
CA ILE A 185 -14.63 -7.20 14.37
C ILE A 185 -15.05 -6.93 12.93
N VAL A 186 -15.57 -5.74 12.68
CA VAL A 186 -15.91 -5.22 11.36
C VAL A 186 -15.08 -3.98 11.09
N VAL A 187 -14.24 -4.01 10.04
CA VAL A 187 -13.50 -2.85 9.54
C VAL A 187 -14.14 -2.43 8.22
N ALA A 188 -14.84 -1.31 8.25
CA ALA A 188 -15.51 -0.75 7.07
C ALA A 188 -14.81 0.55 6.66
N MET A 189 -14.34 0.62 5.44
CA MET A 189 -13.74 1.85 4.93
C MET A 189 -13.74 1.90 3.40
N THR A 190 -13.66 3.11 2.90
CA THR A 190 -13.22 3.33 1.53
C THR A 190 -11.72 3.15 1.47
N ARG A 191 -11.20 2.48 0.46
CA ARG A 191 -9.76 2.29 0.31
C ARG A 191 -9.10 3.62 -0.07
N TRP A 192 -7.96 3.91 0.54
CA TRP A 192 -7.21 5.13 0.29
C TRP A 192 -5.81 4.84 -0.24
N ASP A 193 -5.19 3.79 0.25
CA ASP A 193 -3.82 3.40 -0.06
C ASP A 193 -3.75 1.87 -0.05
N ALA A 194 -2.90 1.27 -0.89
CA ALA A 194 -2.72 -0.19 -0.89
C ALA A 194 -2.31 -0.70 0.50
N ASP A 195 -1.61 0.12 1.25
CA ASP A 195 -1.00 -0.13 2.55
C ASP A 195 -1.81 0.49 3.72
N ASP A 196 -3.08 0.86 3.46
CA ASP A 196 -4.01 1.29 4.51
C ASP A 196 -4.34 0.14 5.49
N LEU A 197 -5.14 0.40 6.53
CA LEU A 197 -5.47 -0.63 7.52
C LEU A 197 -6.06 -1.90 6.89
N CYS A 198 -6.98 -1.75 5.93
CA CYS A 198 -7.58 -2.90 5.24
C CYS A 198 -6.55 -3.64 4.39
N GLY A 199 -5.71 -2.92 3.64
CA GLY A 199 -4.66 -3.52 2.82
C GLY A 199 -3.66 -4.32 3.66
N TRP A 200 -3.21 -3.74 4.76
CA TRP A 200 -2.32 -4.42 5.69
C TRP A 200 -2.96 -5.67 6.32
N LEU A 201 -4.23 -5.59 6.76
CA LEU A 201 -4.94 -6.75 7.31
C LEU A 201 -5.12 -7.88 6.28
N ILE A 202 -5.36 -7.54 5.02
CA ILE A 202 -5.49 -8.51 3.93
C ILE A 202 -4.13 -9.16 3.63
N GLU A 203 -3.04 -8.38 3.61
CA GLU A 203 -1.70 -8.88 3.28
C GLU A 203 -1.13 -9.79 4.37
N GLU A 204 -1.26 -9.38 5.66
CA GLU A 204 -0.65 -10.09 6.79
C GLU A 204 -1.52 -11.22 7.37
N HIS A 205 -2.85 -11.17 7.16
CA HIS A 205 -3.82 -12.03 7.84
C HIS A 205 -4.92 -12.53 6.89
N GLN A 206 -4.58 -12.80 5.63
CA GLN A 206 -5.56 -13.11 4.56
C GLN A 206 -6.54 -14.23 4.93
N ASP A 207 -6.07 -15.28 5.61
CA ASP A 207 -6.90 -16.46 5.95
C ASP A 207 -7.90 -16.21 7.08
N ASP A 208 -7.71 -15.15 7.86
CA ASP A 208 -8.53 -14.85 9.04
C ASP A 208 -9.70 -13.91 8.74
N TRP A 209 -9.67 -13.18 7.62
CA TRP A 209 -10.62 -12.12 7.30
C TRP A 209 -11.55 -12.47 6.13
N THR A 210 -12.84 -12.28 6.35
CA THR A 210 -13.83 -12.24 5.26
C THR A 210 -13.80 -10.86 4.60
N VAL A 211 -13.37 -10.77 3.35
CA VAL A 211 -13.24 -9.52 2.62
C VAL A 211 -14.43 -9.34 1.67
N ILE A 212 -15.19 -8.27 1.87
CA ILE A 212 -16.28 -7.80 1.00
C ILE A 212 -15.77 -6.52 0.34
N SER A 213 -15.40 -6.59 -0.94
CA SER A 213 -14.91 -5.44 -1.72
C SER A 213 -15.81 -5.23 -2.94
N LEU A 214 -16.52 -4.11 -2.95
CA LEU A 214 -17.57 -3.82 -3.92
C LEU A 214 -17.23 -2.55 -4.71
N PRO A 215 -16.76 -2.65 -5.96
CA PRO A 215 -16.43 -1.48 -6.77
C PRO A 215 -17.69 -0.71 -7.22
N ALA A 216 -17.53 0.59 -7.46
CA ALA A 216 -18.59 1.50 -7.91
C ALA A 216 -19.26 1.04 -9.21
N LEU A 217 -18.44 0.59 -10.16
CA LEU A 217 -18.90 -0.06 -11.39
C LEU A 217 -18.43 -1.52 -11.37
N ALA A 218 -19.35 -2.42 -11.69
CA ALA A 218 -19.06 -3.85 -11.74
C ALA A 218 -17.96 -4.17 -12.76
N GLU A 219 -17.13 -5.12 -12.42
CA GLU A 219 -16.12 -5.72 -13.30
C GLU A 219 -16.52 -7.17 -13.63
N GLU A 220 -15.72 -7.83 -14.47
CA GLU A 220 -15.90 -9.25 -14.74
C GLU A 220 -15.72 -10.06 -13.46
N GLY A 221 -16.67 -10.96 -13.14
CA GLY A 221 -16.65 -11.74 -11.90
C GLY A 221 -17.16 -10.99 -10.67
N ASP A 222 -17.98 -9.95 -10.85
CA ASP A 222 -18.58 -9.19 -9.74
C ASP A 222 -19.27 -10.10 -8.72
N PRO A 223 -19.00 -9.95 -7.40
CA PRO A 223 -19.51 -10.84 -6.37
C PRO A 223 -21.03 -10.78 -6.17
N MET A 224 -21.67 -9.66 -6.59
CA MET A 224 -23.12 -9.52 -6.58
C MET A 224 -23.78 -10.01 -7.88
N GLY A 225 -22.99 -10.46 -8.87
CA GLY A 225 -23.48 -10.89 -10.19
C GLY A 225 -23.94 -9.74 -11.09
N ARG A 226 -23.52 -8.50 -10.82
CA ARG A 226 -23.81 -7.36 -11.68
C ARG A 226 -23.09 -7.49 -13.04
N ALA A 227 -23.73 -7.01 -14.10
CA ALA A 227 -23.08 -6.96 -15.42
C ALA A 227 -21.91 -5.93 -15.42
N PRO A 228 -20.82 -6.17 -16.18
CA PRO A 228 -19.72 -5.24 -16.28
C PRO A 228 -20.18 -3.80 -16.64
N GLY A 229 -19.75 -2.82 -15.85
CA GLY A 229 -20.15 -1.44 -15.95
C GLY A 229 -21.48 -1.09 -15.25
N GLU A 230 -22.15 -2.03 -14.62
CA GLU A 230 -23.35 -1.76 -13.81
C GLU A 230 -22.98 -1.07 -12.50
N SER A 231 -23.73 -0.04 -12.13
CA SER A 231 -23.52 0.74 -10.89
C SER A 231 -23.82 -0.08 -9.65
N LEU A 232 -23.01 0.12 -8.57
CA LEU A 232 -23.24 -0.49 -7.27
C LEU A 232 -24.52 0.03 -6.60
N CYS A 233 -24.84 1.29 -6.80
CA CYS A 233 -26.01 1.94 -6.20
C CYS A 233 -26.64 2.88 -7.25
N PRO A 234 -27.37 2.32 -8.24
CA PRO A 234 -27.93 3.10 -9.35
C PRO A 234 -28.95 4.12 -8.90
N GLU A 235 -29.57 3.92 -7.74
CA GLU A 235 -30.54 4.86 -7.15
C GLU A 235 -29.87 6.17 -6.67
N ARG A 236 -28.54 6.17 -6.48
CA ARG A 236 -27.78 7.33 -6.06
C ARG A 236 -26.86 7.85 -7.15
N TYR A 237 -26.19 6.96 -7.86
CA TYR A 237 -25.21 7.29 -8.89
C TYR A 237 -25.38 6.35 -10.06
N SER A 238 -25.78 6.90 -11.22
CA SER A 238 -25.83 6.15 -12.47
C SER A 238 -24.40 5.78 -12.93
N ARG A 239 -24.32 4.93 -13.94
CA ARG A 239 -23.06 4.63 -14.61
C ARG A 239 -22.40 5.91 -15.16
N GLU A 240 -23.18 6.77 -15.79
CA GLU A 240 -22.73 8.03 -16.37
C GLU A 240 -22.19 8.99 -15.30
N ASP A 241 -22.77 8.98 -14.08
CA ASP A 241 -22.28 9.77 -12.97
C ASP A 241 -20.89 9.29 -12.54
N TYR A 242 -20.70 7.98 -12.40
CA TYR A 242 -19.41 7.40 -12.06
C TYR A 242 -18.36 7.61 -13.16
N GLU A 243 -18.73 7.48 -14.45
CA GLU A 243 -17.82 7.79 -15.56
C GLU A 243 -17.41 9.27 -15.59
N ARG A 244 -18.31 10.18 -15.18
CA ARG A 244 -18.00 11.60 -15.03
C ARG A 244 -17.04 11.84 -13.85
N MET A 245 -17.29 11.18 -12.73
CA MET A 245 -16.42 11.25 -11.54
C MET A 245 -15.02 10.73 -11.86
N SER A 246 -14.88 9.61 -12.56
CA SER A 246 -13.57 9.03 -12.88
C SER A 246 -12.69 10.00 -13.68
N ARG A 247 -13.29 10.72 -14.63
CA ARG A 247 -12.59 11.78 -15.39
C ARG A 247 -12.20 12.99 -14.52
N ALA A 248 -13.00 13.29 -13.50
CA ALA A 248 -12.80 14.47 -12.67
C ALA A 248 -11.75 14.24 -11.57
N VAL A 249 -11.71 13.05 -10.96
CA VAL A 249 -10.83 12.77 -9.81
C VAL A 249 -9.45 12.24 -10.22
N GLY A 250 -9.30 11.77 -11.46
CA GLY A 250 -8.07 11.14 -11.95
C GLY A 250 -7.93 9.68 -11.56
N GLU A 251 -6.99 8.99 -12.22
CA GLU A 251 -6.83 7.54 -12.17
C GLU A 251 -6.53 7.02 -10.76
N GLU A 252 -5.61 7.66 -10.05
CA GLU A 252 -5.16 7.22 -8.72
C GLU A 252 -6.30 7.27 -7.69
N VAL A 253 -7.03 8.39 -7.64
CA VAL A 253 -8.18 8.56 -6.73
C VAL A 253 -9.33 7.64 -7.14
N TRP A 254 -9.56 7.46 -8.45
CA TRP A 254 -10.57 6.55 -8.93
C TRP A 254 -10.27 5.10 -8.55
N ALA A 255 -9.05 4.64 -8.77
CA ALA A 255 -8.62 3.30 -8.40
C ALA A 255 -8.78 3.03 -6.90
N ALA A 256 -8.43 4.00 -6.06
CA ALA A 256 -8.55 3.89 -4.61
C ALA A 256 -10.01 3.90 -4.15
N LEU A 257 -10.73 5.00 -4.39
CA LEU A 257 -12.01 5.27 -3.74
C LEU A 257 -13.22 4.62 -4.42
N TYR A 258 -13.09 4.19 -5.68
CA TYR A 258 -14.24 3.72 -6.46
C TYR A 258 -14.05 2.32 -7.04
N THR A 259 -12.82 1.85 -7.25
CA THR A 259 -12.59 0.44 -7.60
C THR A 259 -12.14 -0.41 -6.42
N GLU A 260 -11.95 0.20 -5.23
CA GLU A 260 -11.46 -0.41 -4.01
C GLU A 260 -10.10 -1.12 -4.17
N ARG A 261 -9.36 -0.74 -5.21
CA ARG A 261 -8.01 -1.24 -5.55
C ARG A 261 -7.05 -0.08 -5.66
N PRO A 262 -6.68 0.55 -4.55
CA PRO A 262 -5.72 1.63 -4.58
C PRO A 262 -4.45 1.16 -5.28
N LEU A 263 -4.00 1.97 -6.22
CA LEU A 263 -2.69 1.77 -6.81
C LEU A 263 -1.70 1.79 -5.65
N THR A 264 -0.75 0.89 -5.64
CA THR A 264 0.26 0.90 -4.58
C THR A 264 0.86 2.28 -4.57
N SER A 265 0.66 3.01 -3.47
CA SER A 265 1.06 4.41 -3.37
C SER A 265 2.53 4.55 -3.75
N SER A 266 2.79 5.36 -4.76
CA SER A 266 4.15 5.81 -5.05
C SER A 266 4.63 6.82 -4.01
N ALA A 267 3.74 7.34 -3.16
CA ALA A 267 4.07 8.24 -2.07
C ALA A 267 4.90 7.51 -1.02
N GLY A 268 6.14 7.93 -0.85
CA GLY A 268 7.10 7.30 0.03
C GLY A 268 7.91 6.16 -0.61
N ARG A 269 7.57 5.64 -1.78
CA ARG A 269 8.44 4.71 -2.49
C ARG A 269 9.64 5.42 -3.09
N VAL A 270 10.79 4.80 -2.98
CA VAL A 270 12.01 5.25 -3.68
C VAL A 270 11.80 5.14 -5.18
N PHE A 271 11.28 4.00 -5.66
CA PHE A 271 11.04 3.69 -7.09
C PHE A 271 9.56 3.86 -7.44
N ARG A 272 9.09 5.12 -7.42
CA ARG A 272 7.67 5.49 -7.60
C ARG A 272 7.08 5.15 -8.97
N HIS A 273 7.90 4.95 -10.00
CA HIS A 273 7.46 4.65 -11.36
C HIS A 273 7.61 3.17 -11.74
N PHE A 274 8.01 2.32 -10.80
CA PHE A 274 8.05 0.88 -11.03
C PHE A 274 6.64 0.30 -11.13
N ASP A 275 6.38 -0.38 -12.23
CA ASP A 275 5.15 -1.13 -12.51
C ASP A 275 5.52 -2.59 -12.79
N GLN A 276 5.03 -3.51 -11.97
CA GLN A 276 5.36 -4.93 -12.07
C GLN A 276 4.93 -5.54 -13.41
N ALA A 277 3.79 -5.13 -13.95
CA ALA A 277 3.27 -5.68 -15.20
C ALA A 277 4.03 -5.15 -16.44
N ARG A 278 4.73 -4.02 -16.31
CA ARG A 278 5.37 -3.31 -17.42
C ARG A 278 6.89 -3.31 -17.36
N ASN A 279 7.48 -3.34 -16.16
CA ASN A 279 8.93 -3.33 -15.99
C ASN A 279 9.53 -4.73 -15.80
N ILE A 280 8.71 -5.77 -15.48
CA ILE A 280 9.18 -7.16 -15.40
C ILE A 280 8.96 -7.85 -16.74
N ASP A 281 10.03 -8.45 -17.27
CA ASP A 281 9.98 -9.21 -18.51
C ASP A 281 10.79 -10.51 -18.36
N SER A 282 10.10 -11.65 -18.35
CA SER A 282 10.69 -12.98 -18.22
C SER A 282 11.37 -13.50 -19.51
N SER A 283 11.22 -12.77 -20.60
CA SER A 283 11.86 -13.12 -21.88
C SER A 283 13.23 -12.46 -22.06
N LEU A 284 13.71 -11.68 -21.10
CA LEU A 284 15.01 -11.02 -21.19
C LEU A 284 16.15 -12.02 -21.20
N GLU A 285 17.03 -11.87 -22.19
CA GLU A 285 18.28 -12.61 -22.34
C GLU A 285 19.43 -11.67 -22.68
N ILE A 286 20.67 -12.11 -22.40
CA ILE A 286 21.87 -11.37 -22.80
C ILE A 286 22.03 -11.45 -24.32
N ARG A 287 22.06 -10.31 -24.97
CA ARG A 287 22.26 -10.17 -26.42
C ARG A 287 23.74 -10.22 -26.77
N PRO A 288 24.16 -11.06 -27.72
CA PRO A 288 25.57 -11.21 -28.07
C PRO A 288 26.19 -10.02 -28.82
N ASP A 289 25.37 -9.12 -29.37
CA ASP A 289 25.78 -7.95 -30.13
C ASP A 289 26.00 -6.69 -29.25
N LEU A 290 25.76 -6.77 -27.94
CA LEU A 290 25.91 -5.66 -27.00
C LEU A 290 26.94 -5.95 -25.91
N PRO A 291 27.58 -4.91 -25.36
CA PRO A 291 28.39 -5.05 -24.14
C PRO A 291 27.55 -5.60 -22.97
N VAL A 292 28.20 -6.32 -22.08
CA VAL A 292 27.61 -6.74 -20.80
C VAL A 292 27.97 -5.73 -19.72
N ASP A 293 26.98 -5.26 -19.00
CA ASP A 293 27.16 -4.31 -17.90
C ASP A 293 27.14 -5.07 -16.56
N MET A 294 28.13 -4.86 -15.72
CA MET A 294 28.20 -5.31 -14.33
C MET A 294 28.10 -4.09 -13.43
N ALA A 295 27.04 -3.99 -12.65
CA ALA A 295 26.80 -2.92 -11.70
C ALA A 295 27.02 -3.42 -10.27
N TRP A 296 27.90 -2.77 -9.50
CA TRP A 296 28.38 -3.24 -8.20
C TRP A 296 28.00 -2.32 -7.05
N ASP A 297 27.59 -2.94 -5.94
CA ASP A 297 27.50 -2.33 -4.62
C ASP A 297 28.38 -3.11 -3.62
N PHE A 298 29.27 -2.40 -2.89
CA PHE A 298 30.29 -3.00 -2.06
C PHE A 298 29.93 -2.93 -0.58
N ASN A 299 29.14 -3.90 -0.11
CA ASN A 299 28.77 -4.03 1.29
C ASN A 299 29.29 -5.34 1.87
N LEU A 300 29.77 -5.29 3.11
CA LEU A 300 30.26 -6.48 3.82
C LEU A 300 29.09 -7.25 4.50
N ASN A 301 28.02 -6.58 4.76
CA ASN A 301 26.80 -7.16 5.36
C ASN A 301 25.57 -6.52 4.69
N PRO A 302 24.69 -7.29 4.06
CA PRO A 302 24.62 -8.77 4.01
C PRO A 302 25.65 -9.45 3.09
N GLY A 303 26.35 -8.73 2.23
CA GLY A 303 27.31 -9.19 1.25
C GLY A 303 27.33 -8.31 0.01
N MET A 304 28.27 -8.49 -0.90
CA MET A 304 28.35 -7.74 -2.13
C MET A 304 27.24 -8.10 -3.10
N HIS A 305 26.77 -7.11 -3.85
CA HIS A 305 25.76 -7.28 -4.89
C HIS A 305 26.33 -6.87 -6.24
N CYS A 306 26.09 -7.71 -7.25
CA CYS A 306 26.38 -7.37 -8.64
C CYS A 306 25.14 -7.69 -9.50
N VAL A 307 24.64 -6.68 -10.20
CA VAL A 307 23.59 -6.84 -11.19
C VAL A 307 24.24 -6.91 -12.57
N VAL A 308 23.88 -7.94 -13.36
CA VAL A 308 24.39 -8.16 -14.71
C VAL A 308 23.25 -7.91 -15.69
N GLY A 309 23.52 -7.02 -16.66
CA GLY A 309 22.54 -6.63 -17.67
C GLY A 309 23.19 -5.94 -18.85
N GLN A 310 22.40 -5.18 -19.60
CA GLN A 310 22.87 -4.48 -20.81
C GLN A 310 22.16 -3.14 -20.96
N HIS A 311 22.76 -2.23 -21.70
CA HIS A 311 22.08 -1.04 -22.22
C HIS A 311 21.93 -1.17 -23.73
N VAL A 312 20.71 -0.99 -24.23
CA VAL A 312 20.35 -1.03 -25.66
C VAL A 312 20.30 0.41 -26.18
N PRO A 313 21.35 0.91 -26.85
CA PRO A 313 21.43 2.34 -27.22
C PRO A 313 20.32 2.81 -28.16
N MET A 314 19.86 1.95 -29.08
CA MET A 314 18.84 2.31 -30.08
C MET A 314 17.49 2.66 -29.46
N THR A 315 17.13 2.02 -28.36
CA THR A 315 15.86 2.25 -27.63
C THR A 315 16.06 2.98 -26.34
N ASP A 316 17.32 3.25 -25.98
CA ASP A 316 17.73 3.79 -24.68
C ASP A 316 17.15 2.99 -23.51
N THR A 317 17.22 1.65 -23.63
CA THR A 317 16.62 0.73 -22.66
C THR A 317 17.70 -0.01 -21.88
N PHE A 318 17.60 0.03 -20.56
CA PHE A 318 18.39 -0.78 -19.64
C PHE A 318 17.71 -2.13 -19.41
N THR A 319 18.48 -3.19 -19.36
CA THR A 319 18.00 -4.50 -18.92
C THR A 319 18.82 -4.97 -17.73
N ALA A 320 18.18 -5.53 -16.71
CA ALA A 320 18.79 -6.30 -15.63
C ALA A 320 18.36 -7.76 -15.83
N VAL A 321 19.32 -8.63 -16.12
CA VAL A 321 19.03 -10.02 -16.54
C VAL A 321 19.43 -11.02 -15.46
N HIS A 322 20.54 -10.82 -14.77
CA HIS A 322 21.02 -11.66 -13.69
C HIS A 322 21.43 -10.85 -12.47
N GLU A 323 21.37 -11.48 -11.32
CA GLU A 323 21.77 -10.91 -10.05
C GLU A 323 22.69 -11.91 -9.33
N LEU A 324 23.82 -11.39 -8.85
CA LEU A 324 24.83 -12.17 -8.13
C LEU A 324 24.96 -11.59 -6.73
N HIS A 325 24.57 -12.35 -5.75
CA HIS A 325 24.68 -12.02 -4.34
C HIS A 325 24.72 -13.27 -3.47
N GLY A 326 25.24 -13.13 -2.28
CA GLY A 326 25.23 -14.18 -1.27
C GLY A 326 25.59 -13.62 0.11
N SER A 327 25.20 -14.34 1.15
CA SER A 327 25.48 -13.92 2.52
C SER A 327 26.99 -13.85 2.76
N ARG A 328 27.47 -12.66 3.12
CA ARG A 328 28.89 -12.34 3.38
C ARG A 328 29.83 -12.56 2.18
N TRP A 329 29.27 -12.62 0.97
CA TRP A 329 30.13 -12.70 -0.23
C TRP A 329 30.99 -11.45 -0.35
N ASP A 330 32.24 -11.68 -0.74
CA ASP A 330 33.15 -10.63 -1.17
C ASP A 330 33.27 -10.57 -2.70
N VAL A 331 34.23 -9.80 -3.22
CA VAL A 331 34.48 -9.67 -4.66
C VAL A 331 34.89 -11.01 -5.27
N GLU A 332 35.70 -11.80 -4.57
CA GLU A 332 36.21 -13.06 -5.08
C GLU A 332 35.10 -14.11 -5.20
N ASP A 333 34.26 -14.22 -4.17
CA ASP A 333 33.08 -15.10 -4.18
C ASP A 333 32.16 -14.75 -5.36
N THR A 334 31.86 -13.45 -5.53
CA THR A 334 30.95 -12.98 -6.59
C THR A 334 31.55 -13.20 -7.97
N MET A 335 32.85 -12.97 -8.16
CA MET A 335 33.53 -13.19 -9.42
C MET A 335 33.67 -14.67 -9.76
N ASN A 336 33.92 -15.55 -8.78
CA ASN A 336 33.93 -17.00 -8.98
C ASN A 336 32.59 -17.48 -9.51
N VAL A 337 31.47 -17.05 -8.89
CA VAL A 337 30.12 -17.38 -9.38
C VAL A 337 29.84 -16.79 -10.76
N PHE A 338 30.31 -15.58 -11.04
CA PHE A 338 30.20 -14.98 -12.37
C PHE A 338 30.93 -15.86 -13.42
N VAL A 339 32.17 -16.20 -13.17
CA VAL A 339 33.00 -17.00 -14.10
C VAL A 339 32.42 -18.43 -14.28
N GLU A 340 31.95 -19.05 -13.20
CA GLU A 340 31.31 -20.35 -13.26
C GLU A 340 30.03 -20.37 -14.11
N ARG A 341 29.27 -19.25 -14.08
CA ARG A 341 27.94 -19.17 -14.69
C ARG A 341 27.87 -18.34 -15.97
N PHE A 342 28.94 -17.71 -16.41
CA PHE A 342 28.84 -16.74 -17.53
C PHE A 342 28.31 -17.37 -18.83
N GLU A 343 28.63 -18.66 -19.14
CA GLU A 343 28.09 -19.35 -20.30
C GLU A 343 26.57 -19.60 -20.14
N SER A 344 26.13 -20.00 -18.95
CA SER A 344 24.70 -20.18 -18.65
C SER A 344 23.91 -18.88 -18.63
N MET A 345 24.59 -17.74 -18.49
CA MET A 345 24.00 -16.39 -18.60
C MET A 345 23.87 -15.94 -20.07
N GLY A 346 24.31 -16.74 -21.05
CA GLY A 346 24.31 -16.37 -22.45
C GLY A 346 25.42 -15.35 -22.83
N ILE A 347 26.40 -15.15 -21.97
CA ILE A 347 27.52 -14.22 -22.20
C ILE A 347 28.55 -14.91 -23.07
N ILE A 348 28.99 -14.22 -24.16
CA ILE A 348 30.04 -14.68 -25.02
C ILE A 348 31.35 -13.98 -24.60
N LYS A 349 32.42 -14.75 -24.47
CA LYS A 349 33.73 -14.26 -23.94
C LYS A 349 34.32 -13.06 -24.68
N THR A 350 33.92 -12.85 -25.93
CA THR A 350 34.34 -11.72 -26.75
C THR A 350 33.51 -10.45 -26.56
N GLN A 351 32.41 -10.53 -25.82
CA GLN A 351 31.61 -9.34 -25.46
C GLN A 351 32.40 -8.49 -24.46
N PRO A 352 32.56 -7.19 -24.69
CA PRO A 352 33.22 -6.32 -23.72
C PRO A 352 32.35 -6.18 -22.46
N ILE A 353 32.96 -6.27 -21.29
CA ILE A 353 32.32 -6.08 -20.00
C ILE A 353 32.52 -4.65 -19.52
N HIS A 354 31.46 -3.93 -19.29
CA HIS A 354 31.49 -2.62 -18.68
C HIS A 354 31.25 -2.73 -17.18
N VAL A 355 32.16 -2.23 -16.37
CA VAL A 355 32.10 -2.30 -14.92
C VAL A 355 31.67 -0.96 -14.34
N TYR A 356 30.47 -0.91 -13.72
CA TYR A 356 29.88 0.23 -13.03
C TYR A 356 29.82 -0.04 -11.52
N GLY A 357 29.56 0.96 -10.71
CA GLY A 357 29.26 0.79 -9.28
C GLY A 357 29.76 1.93 -8.41
N ASP A 358 29.69 1.70 -7.10
CA ASP A 358 30.05 2.68 -6.09
C ASP A 358 31.56 3.05 -6.17
N PRO A 359 31.90 4.34 -6.20
CA PRO A 359 33.32 4.80 -6.12
C PRO A 359 34.04 4.35 -4.85
N SER A 360 33.38 4.02 -3.78
CA SER A 360 33.99 3.51 -2.54
C SER A 360 34.83 2.25 -2.76
N GLY A 361 34.45 1.42 -3.75
CA GLY A 361 35.20 0.25 -4.16
C GLY A 361 36.64 0.54 -4.71
N ASN A 362 37.00 1.83 -4.92
CA ASN A 362 38.36 2.24 -5.25
C ASN A 362 39.31 2.27 -4.04
N THR A 363 38.77 2.26 -2.82
CA THR A 363 39.56 2.37 -1.59
C THR A 363 40.03 0.98 -1.19
N GLY A 364 41.32 0.78 -0.97
CA GLY A 364 41.84 -0.46 -0.37
C GLY A 364 41.40 -0.59 1.09
N SER A 365 41.25 -1.80 1.58
CA SER A 365 40.97 -2.05 3.01
C SER A 365 42.27 -2.00 3.83
N MET A 366 42.15 -1.80 5.17
CA MET A 366 43.29 -1.91 6.08
C MET A 366 43.96 -3.30 6.06
N VAL A 367 43.27 -4.31 5.57
CA VAL A 367 43.74 -5.70 5.53
C VAL A 367 44.36 -6.06 4.19
N THR A 368 43.91 -5.41 3.10
CA THR A 368 44.44 -5.65 1.77
C THR A 368 44.70 -4.33 1.07
N SER A 369 45.92 -4.16 0.52
CA SER A 369 46.28 -2.97 -0.27
C SER A 369 45.53 -2.86 -1.61
N GLU A 370 44.90 -3.94 -2.06
CA GLU A 370 44.19 -4.02 -3.33
C GLU A 370 42.73 -3.59 -3.18
N SER A 371 42.25 -2.70 -4.02
CA SER A 371 40.87 -2.24 -4.03
C SER A 371 39.91 -3.28 -4.64
N CYS A 372 38.59 -3.19 -4.35
CA CYS A 372 37.60 -4.07 -4.94
C CYS A 372 37.64 -4.08 -6.46
N TYR A 373 37.80 -2.91 -7.09
CA TYR A 373 37.89 -2.83 -8.54
C TYR A 373 39.18 -3.44 -9.10
N GLN A 374 40.33 -3.33 -8.40
CA GLN A 374 41.53 -4.01 -8.81
C GLN A 374 41.39 -5.52 -8.85
N ARG A 375 40.68 -6.10 -7.85
CA ARG A 375 40.37 -7.53 -7.81
C ARG A 375 39.43 -7.91 -8.96
N ILE A 376 38.35 -7.17 -9.19
CA ILE A 376 37.40 -7.43 -10.29
C ILE A 376 38.16 -7.44 -11.63
N PHE A 377 39.00 -6.44 -11.88
CA PHE A 377 39.73 -6.34 -13.15
C PHE A 377 40.78 -7.44 -13.29
N ARG A 378 41.42 -7.84 -12.20
CA ARG A 378 42.37 -8.96 -12.20
C ARG A 378 41.65 -10.26 -12.59
N GLU A 379 40.48 -10.55 -12.00
CA GLU A 379 39.72 -11.75 -12.30
C GLU A 379 39.21 -11.75 -13.77
N LEU A 380 38.64 -10.63 -14.21
CA LEU A 380 38.21 -10.50 -15.62
C LEU A 380 39.39 -10.72 -16.59
N GLN A 381 40.56 -10.16 -16.29
CA GLN A 381 41.75 -10.35 -17.11
C GLN A 381 42.28 -11.79 -17.06
N ALA A 382 42.34 -12.40 -15.89
CA ALA A 382 42.78 -13.78 -15.70
C ALA A 382 41.95 -14.78 -16.51
N HIS A 383 40.67 -14.51 -16.64
CA HIS A 383 39.74 -15.31 -17.42
C HIS A 383 39.57 -14.89 -18.87
N GLY A 384 40.33 -13.88 -19.32
CA GLY A 384 40.42 -13.45 -20.72
C GLY A 384 39.23 -12.63 -21.22
N PHE A 385 38.51 -11.94 -20.32
CA PHE A 385 37.44 -11.02 -20.70
C PHE A 385 38.04 -9.65 -21.10
N ASP A 386 37.54 -9.05 -22.18
CA ASP A 386 37.75 -7.61 -22.45
C ASP A 386 36.83 -6.79 -21.53
N TYR A 387 37.38 -5.75 -20.89
CA TYR A 387 36.59 -4.94 -19.95
C TYR A 387 36.86 -3.45 -20.11
N ARG A 388 35.87 -2.66 -19.71
CA ARG A 388 35.94 -1.20 -19.67
C ARG A 388 35.47 -0.71 -18.31
N ARG A 389 36.28 0.06 -17.64
CA ARG A 389 35.93 0.72 -16.40
C ARG A 389 34.99 1.89 -16.65
N ARG A 390 33.81 1.87 -16.03
CA ARG A 390 32.75 2.89 -16.08
C ARG A 390 32.36 3.35 -14.68
N VAL A 391 33.32 3.48 -13.78
CA VAL A 391 33.09 3.87 -12.38
C VAL A 391 33.25 5.40 -12.27
N PRO A 392 32.31 6.11 -11.64
CA PRO A 392 32.37 7.55 -11.46
C PRO A 392 33.52 7.92 -10.51
N LYS A 393 34.07 9.14 -10.66
CA LYS A 393 35.17 9.63 -9.78
C LYS A 393 34.69 9.90 -8.35
N ALA A 394 33.43 10.27 -8.17
CA ALA A 394 32.76 10.53 -6.90
C ALA A 394 31.34 10.01 -6.94
N ALA A 395 30.79 9.68 -5.78
CA ALA A 395 29.39 9.26 -5.68
C ALA A 395 28.47 10.39 -6.18
N PRO A 396 27.53 10.08 -7.10
CA PRO A 396 26.56 11.06 -7.54
C PRO A 396 25.62 11.47 -6.41
N ASN A 397 24.99 12.63 -6.56
CA ASN A 397 23.93 13.03 -5.62
C ASN A 397 22.82 11.99 -5.62
N VAL A 398 22.45 11.48 -4.43
CA VAL A 398 21.47 10.42 -4.26
C VAL A 398 20.14 10.77 -4.93
N LYS A 399 19.63 11.98 -4.70
CA LYS A 399 18.37 12.45 -5.29
C LYS A 399 18.44 12.47 -6.81
N ALA A 400 19.49 13.03 -7.38
CA ALA A 400 19.64 13.10 -8.85
C ALA A 400 19.73 11.71 -9.50
N SER A 401 20.39 10.76 -8.84
CA SER A 401 20.48 9.39 -9.34
C SER A 401 19.16 8.60 -9.19
N LEU A 402 18.40 8.84 -8.12
CA LEU A 402 17.07 8.29 -7.97
C LEU A 402 16.09 8.88 -8.99
N ASP A 403 16.15 10.18 -9.25
CA ASP A 403 15.33 10.81 -10.27
C ASP A 403 15.64 10.26 -11.67
N ALA A 404 16.92 10.02 -11.99
CA ALA A 404 17.32 9.38 -13.25
C ALA A 404 16.78 7.94 -13.36
N PHE A 405 16.84 7.18 -12.27
CA PHE A 405 16.33 5.82 -12.28
C PHE A 405 14.80 5.79 -12.38
N ASN A 406 14.10 6.65 -11.65
CA ASN A 406 12.66 6.78 -11.76
C ASN A 406 12.21 7.23 -13.17
N ASP A 407 12.99 8.10 -13.84
CA ASP A 407 12.71 8.47 -15.22
C ASP A 407 12.90 7.26 -16.18
N ALA A 408 13.90 6.41 -15.94
CA ALA A 408 14.09 5.18 -16.72
C ALA A 408 12.97 4.15 -16.48
N LEU A 409 12.43 4.04 -15.27
CA LEU A 409 11.32 3.16 -14.93
C LEU A 409 9.98 3.67 -15.48
N LYS A 410 9.88 4.98 -15.75
CA LYS A 410 8.62 5.60 -16.15
C LYS A 410 8.10 5.06 -17.48
N ILE A 411 6.81 4.76 -17.50
CA ILE A 411 6.12 4.33 -18.71
C ILE A 411 5.62 5.55 -19.48
N THR A 412 6.02 5.64 -20.74
CA THR A 412 5.59 6.70 -21.63
C THR A 412 5.18 6.11 -22.97
N LYS A 413 3.96 6.31 -23.41
CA LYS A 413 3.43 5.76 -24.68
C LYS A 413 3.68 4.25 -24.83
N ASP A 414 3.35 3.48 -23.78
CA ASP A 414 3.54 2.04 -23.69
C ASP A 414 4.99 1.53 -23.75
N ARG A 415 5.98 2.40 -23.48
CA ARG A 415 7.40 2.07 -23.41
C ARG A 415 7.98 2.45 -22.07
N THR A 416 8.87 1.60 -21.57
CA THR A 416 9.74 1.88 -20.43
C THR A 416 11.20 1.85 -20.90
N HIS A 417 12.05 2.57 -20.18
CA HIS A 417 13.50 2.53 -20.44
C HIS A 417 14.25 1.60 -19.49
N TYR A 418 13.53 0.86 -18.62
CA TYR A 418 14.13 -0.10 -17.71
C TYR A 418 13.28 -1.38 -17.61
N LEU A 419 13.89 -2.50 -17.90
CA LEU A 419 13.30 -3.82 -17.82
C LEU A 419 14.14 -4.72 -16.92
N VAL A 420 13.49 -5.54 -16.09
CA VAL A 420 14.13 -6.45 -15.15
C VAL A 420 13.57 -7.87 -15.33
N HIS A 421 14.49 -8.85 -15.40
CA HIS A 421 14.08 -10.25 -15.39
C HIS A 421 13.65 -10.65 -13.96
N PRO A 422 12.57 -11.44 -13.77
CA PRO A 422 12.07 -11.84 -12.44
C PRO A 422 13.10 -12.60 -11.60
N ARG A 423 14.16 -13.19 -12.18
CA ARG A 423 15.28 -13.83 -11.45
C ARG A 423 16.17 -12.83 -10.70
N CYS A 424 16.07 -11.53 -10.97
CA CYS A 424 16.70 -10.47 -10.17
C CYS A 424 15.80 -10.15 -8.97
N GLU A 425 15.64 -11.13 -8.07
CA GLU A 425 14.65 -11.10 -6.99
C GLU A 425 14.87 -9.92 -6.02
N ARG A 426 16.11 -9.64 -5.62
CA ARG A 426 16.44 -8.54 -4.71
C ARG A 426 16.21 -7.18 -5.34
N LEU A 427 16.55 -7.02 -6.62
CA LEU A 427 16.29 -5.78 -7.34
C LEU A 427 14.78 -5.51 -7.49
N VAL A 428 14.01 -6.56 -7.78
CA VAL A 428 12.54 -6.46 -7.83
C VAL A 428 11.97 -6.17 -6.45
N GLU A 429 12.52 -6.75 -5.39
CA GLU A 429 12.14 -6.49 -4.00
C GLU A 429 12.43 -5.04 -3.60
N ASP A 430 13.62 -4.52 -3.93
CA ASP A 430 13.99 -3.11 -3.74
C ASP A 430 12.98 -2.17 -4.41
N PHE A 431 12.60 -2.46 -5.66
CA PHE A 431 11.62 -1.64 -6.39
C PHE A 431 10.24 -1.63 -5.73
N LYS A 432 9.84 -2.74 -5.10
CA LYS A 432 8.55 -2.88 -4.43
C LYS A 432 8.53 -2.29 -3.03
N LYS A 433 9.58 -2.53 -2.24
CA LYS A 433 9.55 -2.31 -0.79
C LYS A 433 10.31 -1.08 -0.32
N LEU A 434 11.34 -0.62 -1.07
CA LEU A 434 12.19 0.45 -0.61
C LEU A 434 11.42 1.77 -0.47
N LYS A 435 11.46 2.35 0.73
CA LYS A 435 10.71 3.55 1.10
C LYS A 435 11.65 4.71 1.44
N LEU A 436 11.12 5.93 1.39
CA LEU A 436 11.78 7.11 1.92
C LEU A 436 11.38 7.28 3.39
N ASP A 437 12.32 7.70 4.22
CA ASP A 437 12.05 8.09 5.61
C ASP A 437 11.33 9.45 5.69
N GLU A 438 11.04 9.90 6.91
CA GLU A 438 10.38 11.19 7.18
C GLU A 438 11.17 12.41 6.65
N ASN A 439 12.47 12.26 6.42
CA ASN A 439 13.36 13.29 5.89
C ASN A 439 13.53 13.21 4.36
N GLY A 440 12.83 12.27 3.70
CA GLY A 440 12.97 12.02 2.27
C GLY A 440 14.27 11.32 1.87
N GLN A 441 14.95 10.66 2.83
CA GLN A 441 16.11 9.80 2.59
C GLN A 441 15.64 8.35 2.39
N ILE A 442 16.47 7.52 1.76
CA ILE A 442 16.17 6.08 1.66
C ILE A 442 16.17 5.48 3.06
N ASP A 443 15.05 4.85 3.44
CA ASP A 443 14.96 4.09 4.68
C ASP A 443 15.84 2.83 4.56
N LYS A 444 16.86 2.76 5.42
CA LYS A 444 17.82 1.64 5.52
C LYS A 444 17.62 0.80 6.78
N SER A 445 16.43 0.85 7.38
CA SER A 445 16.09 0.05 8.56
C SER A 445 16.13 -1.45 8.27
N GLU A 446 15.79 -1.86 7.06
CA GLU A 446 15.89 -3.24 6.59
C GLU A 446 17.22 -3.45 5.86
N ALA A 447 18.17 -4.13 6.52
CA ALA A 447 19.53 -4.33 6.03
C ALA A 447 19.63 -5.14 4.72
N SER A 448 18.59 -5.83 4.30
CA SER A 448 18.54 -6.63 3.07
C SER A 448 18.18 -5.80 1.82
N LEU A 449 17.62 -4.62 2.02
CA LEU A 449 17.15 -3.75 0.93
C LEU A 449 18.22 -2.72 0.52
N SER A 450 18.02 -2.13 -0.64
CA SER A 450 18.76 -1.08 -1.31
C SER A 450 20.05 -1.50 -2.07
N HIS A 451 20.62 -2.65 -1.82
CA HIS A 451 21.92 -3.00 -2.38
C HIS A 451 21.91 -3.24 -3.89
N ALA A 452 20.92 -3.98 -4.39
CA ALA A 452 20.79 -4.24 -5.82
C ALA A 452 20.42 -2.96 -6.58
N SER A 453 19.51 -2.18 -6.03
CA SER A 453 19.11 -0.91 -6.64
C SER A 453 20.17 0.19 -6.51
N ASP A 454 20.96 0.20 -5.44
CA ASP A 454 22.12 1.11 -5.31
C ASP A 454 23.16 0.79 -6.38
N ALA A 455 23.47 -0.49 -6.65
CA ALA A 455 24.37 -0.90 -7.74
C ALA A 455 23.88 -0.36 -9.09
N GLU A 456 22.62 -0.63 -9.44
CA GLU A 456 22.01 -0.21 -10.72
C GLU A 456 21.89 1.32 -10.84
N ARG A 457 21.68 2.03 -9.76
CA ARG A 457 21.59 3.48 -9.73
C ARG A 457 22.85 4.17 -10.27
N TYR A 458 24.02 3.62 -10.00
CA TYR A 458 25.27 4.13 -10.55
C TYR A 458 25.34 3.94 -12.07
N ARG A 459 24.89 2.78 -12.57
CA ARG A 459 24.87 2.49 -14.01
C ARG A 459 23.91 3.43 -14.75
N VAL A 460 22.68 3.52 -14.28
CA VAL A 460 21.64 4.35 -14.90
C VAL A 460 22.05 5.82 -14.91
N GLN A 461 22.49 6.36 -13.76
CA GLN A 461 22.91 7.76 -13.67
C GLN A 461 24.11 8.07 -14.59
N MET A 462 25.01 7.13 -14.81
CA MET A 462 26.18 7.35 -15.64
C MET A 462 25.87 7.37 -17.14
N ILE A 463 24.89 6.56 -17.56
CA ILE A 463 24.48 6.45 -18.96
C ILE A 463 23.41 7.51 -19.29
N ARG A 464 22.44 7.73 -18.38
CA ARG A 464 21.29 8.63 -18.57
C ARG A 464 21.19 9.68 -17.44
N PRO A 465 22.13 10.62 -17.34
CA PRO A 465 22.10 11.66 -16.32
C PRO A 465 20.95 12.65 -16.58
N ILE A 466 20.12 12.93 -15.57
CA ILE A 466 19.18 14.03 -15.64
C ILE A 466 19.96 15.35 -15.49
N LYS A 467 19.85 16.24 -16.46
CA LYS A 467 20.36 17.61 -16.33
C LYS A 467 19.49 18.38 -15.35
N VAL A 468 19.97 18.58 -14.14
CA VAL A 468 19.35 19.54 -13.23
C VAL A 468 19.64 20.93 -13.79
N GLU A 469 18.61 21.62 -14.30
CA GLU A 469 18.74 23.04 -14.63
C GLU A 469 19.14 23.78 -13.35
N SER A 470 20.37 24.29 -13.32
CA SER A 470 20.80 25.19 -12.26
C SER A 470 19.91 26.45 -12.36
N LYS A 471 19.07 26.68 -11.36
CA LYS A 471 18.40 27.97 -11.22
C LYS A 471 19.50 29.02 -11.02
N THR A 472 19.91 29.64 -12.11
CA THR A 472 20.75 30.86 -12.06
C THR A 472 19.98 31.86 -11.22
N LYS A 473 20.60 32.28 -10.11
CA LYS A 473 20.07 33.40 -9.29
C LYS A 473 19.84 34.58 -10.25
N PRO A 474 18.67 35.23 -10.21
CA PRO A 474 18.44 36.41 -11.04
C PRO A 474 19.51 37.45 -10.67
N GLY A 475 20.26 37.90 -11.67
CA GLY A 475 21.28 38.91 -11.52
C GLY A 475 20.64 40.15 -10.89
N LYS A 476 21.34 40.74 -9.89
CA LYS A 476 20.96 42.05 -9.32
C LYS A 476 20.90 43.07 -10.45
N ILE A 477 19.71 43.57 -10.77
CA ILE A 477 19.51 44.71 -11.67
C ILE A 477 20.07 45.92 -10.90
N GLY A 478 21.21 46.40 -11.35
CA GLY A 478 21.80 47.64 -10.82
C GLY A 478 20.98 48.84 -11.28
N PHE A 479 20.37 49.57 -10.38
CA PHE A 479 19.77 50.86 -10.70
C PHE A 479 20.87 51.89 -10.97
N VAL A 480 20.97 52.36 -12.20
CA VAL A 480 21.77 53.55 -12.55
C VAL A 480 21.08 54.80 -12.06
N LYS A 481 21.65 55.44 -11.06
CA LYS A 481 21.20 56.78 -10.60
C LYS A 481 21.57 57.80 -11.69
N ILE A 482 20.56 58.33 -12.40
CA ILE A 482 20.68 59.54 -13.21
C ILE A 482 20.68 60.72 -12.24
N ARG A 483 21.84 61.44 -12.16
CA ARG A 483 21.89 62.77 -11.51
C ARG A 483 21.31 63.79 -12.48
N ARG A 484 20.37 64.59 -12.01
CA ARG A 484 20.04 65.90 -12.55
C ARG A 484 20.97 66.95 -12.00
#